data_400c7347030847bb88571c5042f6f4d1
#
_entry.id   400c7347030847bb88571c5042f6f4d1
#
_cell.length_a   1.000
_cell.length_b   1.000
_cell.length_c   1.000
_cell.angle_alpha   90.00
_cell.angle_beta   90.00
_cell.angle_gamma   90.00
#
_symmetry.space_group_name_H-M   'P 1'
#
loop_
_entity.id
_entity.type
_entity.pdbx_description
1 polymer ?
#
loop_
_entity_poly.entity_id
_entity_poly.type
_entity_poly.pdbx_seq_one_letter_code
_entity_poly.pdbx_strand_id
1 'polypeptide(L)'
;MPSTKPETDTANPERALDRALKDTFPASDPPAATSFTPPVSGNTAPDEEDNVAAWLVISRGCADKPLEQWRSCGQSRWVSQNVPALFASLTPAAALLEALVNQDLAEASDAWGLVCLRLPAEAMSRLDTPPDSWRERPYRAEVRRCGDRWALEQQSLALRVPSALCPGEFNVLLNTLHPQFSGIERGDVEPLEIDSRLRRG
;
A
#
# COMPACT_ATOMS: atom_id res chain seq x y z
N MET A 1 5.50 37.25 -74.35
CA MET A 1 5.06 36.05 -73.66
C MET A 1 6.14 35.69 -72.60
N PRO A 2 5.98 36.06 -71.34
CA PRO A 2 6.93 35.60 -70.30
C PRO A 2 6.53 34.27 -69.75
N SER A 3 7.50 33.36 -69.71
CA SER A 3 7.42 32.01 -69.17
C SER A 3 7.49 32.08 -67.64
N THR A 4 6.47 31.65 -66.96
CA THR A 4 6.44 31.52 -65.49
C THR A 4 7.09 30.20 -65.09
N LYS A 5 8.17 30.37 -64.33
CA LYS A 5 8.91 29.29 -63.64
C LYS A 5 8.12 28.87 -62.40
N PRO A 6 7.96 27.56 -62.08
CA PRO A 6 7.33 27.20 -60.84
C PRO A 6 8.30 27.39 -59.66
N GLU A 7 7.86 28.11 -58.65
CA GLU A 7 8.53 28.22 -57.34
C GLU A 7 8.51 26.85 -56.66
N THR A 8 9.67 26.32 -56.40
CA THR A 8 9.86 25.19 -55.51
C THR A 8 9.68 25.67 -54.07
N ASP A 9 8.52 25.34 -53.50
CA ASP A 9 8.22 25.50 -52.08
C ASP A 9 9.21 24.59 -51.28
N THR A 10 10.30 25.22 -50.78
CA THR A 10 11.26 24.59 -49.88
C THR A 10 10.53 24.30 -48.57
N ALA A 11 10.12 23.05 -48.41
CA ALA A 11 9.44 22.52 -47.26
C ALA A 11 10.18 22.91 -45.98
N ASN A 12 9.54 23.74 -45.18
CA ASN A 12 10.04 24.08 -43.83
C ASN A 12 10.12 22.76 -43.00
N PRO A 13 11.32 22.36 -42.54
CA PRO A 13 11.53 21.09 -41.83
C PRO A 13 10.69 20.98 -40.56
N GLU A 14 10.32 22.10 -39.92
CA GLU A 14 9.45 22.09 -38.74
C GLU A 14 8.02 21.65 -39.09
N ARG A 15 7.49 22.06 -40.25
CA ARG A 15 6.14 21.64 -40.71
C ARG A 15 6.11 20.16 -41.12
N ALA A 16 7.25 19.63 -41.60
CA ALA A 16 7.39 18.21 -41.92
C ALA A 16 7.43 17.36 -40.64
N LEU A 17 8.11 17.88 -39.60
CA LEU A 17 8.20 17.24 -38.29
C LEU A 17 6.82 17.24 -37.58
N ASP A 18 6.10 18.39 -37.63
CA ASP A 18 4.76 18.50 -37.04
C ASP A 18 3.75 17.57 -37.73
N ARG A 19 3.87 17.36 -39.05
CA ARG A 19 3.04 16.41 -39.75
C ARG A 19 3.39 14.97 -39.40
N ALA A 20 4.66 14.62 -39.32
CA ALA A 20 5.13 13.29 -38.90
C ALA A 20 4.69 12.96 -37.47
N LEU A 21 4.72 13.93 -36.57
CA LEU A 21 4.25 13.75 -35.18
C LEU A 21 2.72 13.54 -35.11
N LYS A 22 1.93 14.21 -35.97
CA LYS A 22 0.49 13.99 -36.04
C LYS A 22 0.14 12.62 -36.62
N ASP A 23 0.93 12.11 -37.57
CA ASP A 23 0.68 10.82 -38.20
C ASP A 23 1.17 9.64 -37.36
N THR A 24 2.10 9.86 -36.37
CA THR A 24 2.60 8.81 -35.49
C THR A 24 1.77 8.61 -34.21
N PHE A 25 0.92 9.56 -33.87
CA PHE A 25 -0.09 9.41 -32.83
C PHE A 25 -1.48 9.42 -33.49
N PRO A 26 -1.99 8.27 -33.93
CA PRO A 26 -3.42 8.19 -34.14
C PRO A 26 -4.02 8.56 -32.77
N ALA A 27 -4.86 9.61 -32.76
CA ALA A 27 -5.69 9.91 -31.62
C ALA A 27 -6.41 8.60 -31.30
N SER A 28 -5.94 7.86 -30.33
CA SER A 28 -6.77 6.85 -29.73
C SER A 28 -7.95 7.63 -29.19
N ASP A 29 -9.10 7.53 -29.86
CA ASP A 29 -10.35 7.89 -29.22
C ASP A 29 -10.27 7.35 -27.81
N PRO A 30 -10.48 8.16 -26.76
CA PRO A 30 -10.57 7.61 -25.43
C PRO A 30 -11.63 6.53 -25.54
N PRO A 31 -11.33 5.26 -25.17
CA PRO A 31 -12.35 4.23 -25.18
C PRO A 31 -13.52 4.83 -24.42
N ALA A 32 -14.69 4.84 -25.04
CA ALA A 32 -15.91 5.33 -24.42
C ALA A 32 -15.87 4.83 -22.99
N ALA A 33 -15.90 5.76 -22.03
CA ALA A 33 -15.64 5.49 -20.62
C ALA A 33 -16.42 4.23 -20.20
N THR A 34 -15.81 3.09 -20.38
CA THR A 34 -16.07 1.95 -19.53
C THR A 34 -15.52 2.42 -18.21
N SER A 35 -16.40 3.09 -17.45
CA SER A 35 -16.21 3.22 -16.03
C SER A 35 -15.86 1.83 -15.56
N PHE A 36 -14.56 1.61 -15.28
CA PHE A 36 -14.14 0.49 -14.49
C PHE A 36 -14.73 0.78 -13.10
N THR A 37 -15.98 0.41 -12.94
CA THR A 37 -16.59 0.26 -11.64
C THR A 37 -15.99 -1.06 -11.16
N PRO A 38 -15.08 -1.05 -10.16
CA PRO A 38 -14.71 -2.30 -9.53
C PRO A 38 -16.02 -2.95 -9.09
N PRO A 39 -16.16 -4.28 -9.14
CA PRO A 39 -17.38 -4.93 -8.71
C PRO A 39 -17.64 -4.48 -7.28
N VAL A 40 -18.58 -3.56 -7.14
CA VAL A 40 -19.18 -3.22 -5.85
C VAL A 40 -20.06 -4.42 -5.58
N SER A 41 -19.55 -5.37 -4.82
CA SER A 41 -20.42 -6.33 -4.14
C SER A 41 -21.42 -5.50 -3.36
N GLY A 42 -22.64 -5.44 -3.90
CA GLY A 42 -23.70 -4.65 -3.33
C GLY A 42 -24.01 -5.09 -1.90
N ASN A 43 -23.64 -4.23 -1.01
CA ASN A 43 -24.36 -3.87 0.20
C ASN A 43 -23.65 -2.65 0.78
N THR A 44 -24.00 -1.46 0.30
CA THR A 44 -23.61 -0.21 0.98
C THR A 44 -24.36 -0.16 2.30
N ALA A 45 -23.70 -0.59 3.36
CA ALA A 45 -24.04 -0.18 4.70
C ALA A 45 -23.66 1.31 4.86
N PRO A 46 -24.43 2.11 5.62
CA PRO A 46 -24.31 3.58 5.65
C PRO A 46 -23.06 4.15 6.35
N ASP A 47 -22.00 3.39 6.59
CA ASP A 47 -20.87 3.79 7.44
C ASP A 47 -19.49 3.69 6.77
N GLU A 48 -19.39 3.75 5.42
CA GLU A 48 -18.08 3.67 4.74
C GLU A 48 -17.21 4.93 4.89
N GLU A 49 -17.76 6.08 5.25
CA GLU A 49 -17.01 7.34 5.38
C GLU A 49 -16.18 7.44 6.67
N ASP A 50 -16.50 6.66 7.70
CA ASP A 50 -15.86 6.74 9.02
C ASP A 50 -14.83 5.62 9.29
N ASN A 51 -14.62 4.69 8.36
CA ASN A 51 -13.72 3.57 8.52
C ASN A 51 -12.44 3.70 7.69
N VAL A 52 -11.32 3.29 8.27
CA VAL A 52 -10.02 3.20 7.61
C VAL A 52 -9.71 1.75 7.25
N ALA A 53 -9.26 1.53 6.01
CA ALA A 53 -8.77 0.24 5.56
C ALA A 53 -7.27 0.08 5.90
N ALA A 54 -6.91 -1.01 6.55
CA ALA A 54 -5.55 -1.43 6.82
C ALA A 54 -5.27 -2.79 6.19
N TRP A 55 -4.20 -2.89 5.43
CA TRP A 55 -3.88 -4.07 4.62
C TRP A 55 -2.71 -4.84 5.19
N LEU A 56 -2.84 -6.17 5.25
CA LEU A 56 -1.78 -7.06 5.71
C LEU A 56 -1.52 -8.17 4.68
N VAL A 57 -0.25 -8.55 4.57
CA VAL A 57 0.14 -9.83 3.96
C VAL A 57 0.39 -10.82 5.07
N ILE A 58 -0.27 -11.97 5.01
CA ILE A 58 -0.19 -13.03 6.01
C ILE A 58 0.13 -14.38 5.37
N SER A 59 0.67 -15.31 6.15
CA SER A 59 0.68 -16.71 5.74
C SER A 59 -0.74 -17.26 5.74
N ARG A 60 -1.16 -17.93 4.67
CA ARG A 60 -2.49 -18.55 4.57
C ARG A 60 -2.78 -19.55 5.71
N GLY A 61 -1.75 -20.18 6.27
CA GLY A 61 -1.89 -21.02 7.45
C GLY A 61 -2.32 -20.28 8.73
N CYS A 62 -2.35 -18.93 8.70
CA CYS A 62 -2.89 -18.10 9.78
C CYS A 62 -4.35 -17.68 9.54
N ALA A 63 -4.89 -17.89 8.33
CA ALA A 63 -6.21 -17.38 7.95
C ALA A 63 -7.35 -17.84 8.89
N ASP A 64 -7.31 -19.07 9.34
CA ASP A 64 -8.34 -19.65 10.21
C ASP A 64 -8.16 -19.33 11.70
N LYS A 65 -7.05 -18.63 12.05
CA LYS A 65 -6.79 -18.27 13.44
C LYS A 65 -7.51 -16.96 13.80
N PRO A 66 -7.85 -16.76 15.09
CA PRO A 66 -8.29 -15.47 15.59
C PRO A 66 -7.27 -14.37 15.28
N LEU A 67 -7.75 -13.15 15.01
CA LEU A 67 -6.91 -12.02 14.60
C LEU A 67 -5.81 -11.70 15.64
N GLU A 68 -6.09 -11.90 16.93
CA GLU A 68 -5.16 -11.69 18.03
C GLU A 68 -3.94 -12.65 17.99
N GLN A 69 -4.09 -13.78 17.31
CA GLN A 69 -3.03 -14.77 17.14
C GLN A 69 -2.21 -14.56 15.87
N TRP A 70 -2.63 -13.62 15.04
CA TRP A 70 -1.86 -13.28 13.86
C TRP A 70 -0.56 -12.61 14.26
N ARG A 71 0.47 -12.91 13.54
CA ARG A 71 1.77 -12.26 13.69
C ARG A 71 2.06 -11.52 12.41
N SER A 72 2.44 -10.26 12.53
CA SER A 72 3.04 -9.58 11.41
C SER A 72 4.29 -10.31 11.02
N CYS A 73 4.39 -10.63 9.75
CA CYS A 73 5.59 -11.25 9.24
C CYS A 73 6.70 -10.19 9.17
N GLY A 74 7.75 -10.39 9.94
CA GLY A 74 8.93 -9.54 9.94
C GLY A 74 9.12 -8.70 11.21
N GLN A 75 10.30 -8.11 11.32
CA GLN A 75 10.66 -7.23 12.43
C GLN A 75 10.11 -5.83 12.17
N SER A 76 9.22 -5.36 13.04
CA SER A 76 8.80 -3.96 13.01
C SER A 76 9.93 -3.05 13.50
N ARG A 77 10.15 -1.93 12.81
CA ARG A 77 11.06 -0.88 13.32
C ARG A 77 10.44 -0.11 14.48
N TRP A 78 9.11 -0.13 14.59
CA TRP A 78 8.34 0.72 15.50
C TRP A 78 8.02 0.09 16.84
N VAL A 79 8.01 -1.25 16.94
CA VAL A 79 7.73 -2.00 18.17
C VAL A 79 8.74 -3.12 18.37
N SER A 80 8.99 -3.44 19.62
CA SER A 80 9.82 -4.58 20.01
C SER A 80 9.08 -5.89 19.75
N GLN A 81 9.82 -6.99 19.54
CA GLN A 81 9.24 -8.29 19.18
C GLN A 81 8.23 -8.85 20.19
N ASN A 82 8.39 -8.47 21.46
CA ASN A 82 7.54 -8.96 22.55
C ASN A 82 6.30 -8.07 22.77
N VAL A 83 6.18 -6.97 22.05
CA VAL A 83 5.02 -6.08 22.15
C VAL A 83 3.95 -6.59 21.19
N PRO A 84 2.74 -6.91 21.68
CA PRO A 84 1.68 -7.49 20.86
C PRO A 84 1.04 -6.40 20.00
N ALA A 85 1.55 -6.25 18.80
CA ALA A 85 1.01 -5.36 17.78
C ALA A 85 1.06 -6.05 16.41
N LEU A 86 0.03 -5.82 15.59
CA LEU A 86 0.05 -6.20 14.18
C LEU A 86 0.55 -5.03 13.34
N PHE A 87 1.32 -5.34 12.32
CA PHE A 87 1.82 -4.35 11.36
C PHE A 87 1.02 -4.46 10.07
N ALA A 88 0.44 -3.37 9.66
CA ALA A 88 -0.36 -3.23 8.45
C ALA A 88 0.08 -1.99 7.65
N SER A 89 -0.45 -1.81 6.47
CA SER A 89 -0.23 -0.62 5.62
C SER A 89 -1.57 -0.02 5.18
N LEU A 90 -1.59 1.27 4.84
CA LEU A 90 -2.82 1.93 4.39
C LEU A 90 -3.20 1.58 2.94
N THR A 91 -2.29 0.98 2.18
CA THR A 91 -2.56 0.52 0.82
C THR A 91 -2.11 -0.93 0.62
N PRO A 92 -2.78 -1.71 -0.24
CA PRO A 92 -2.38 -3.09 -0.53
C PRO A 92 -0.99 -3.16 -1.17
N ALA A 93 -0.61 -2.17 -1.98
CA ALA A 93 0.72 -2.09 -2.60
C ALA A 93 1.82 -1.88 -1.55
N ALA A 94 1.59 -1.00 -0.55
CA ALA A 94 2.53 -0.81 0.55
C ALA A 94 2.64 -2.06 1.43
N ALA A 95 1.54 -2.75 1.70
CA ALA A 95 1.54 -4.02 2.43
C ALA A 95 2.37 -5.09 1.72
N LEU A 96 2.23 -5.22 0.40
CA LEU A 96 3.04 -6.12 -0.41
C LEU A 96 4.52 -5.73 -0.38
N LEU A 97 4.84 -4.44 -0.53
CA LEU A 97 6.23 -3.95 -0.51
C LEU A 97 6.89 -4.23 0.85
N GLU A 98 6.21 -3.97 1.95
CA GLU A 98 6.71 -4.27 3.30
C GLU A 98 6.91 -5.78 3.50
N ALA A 99 6.02 -6.61 2.97
CA ALA A 99 6.15 -8.06 3.02
C ALA A 99 7.37 -8.54 2.20
N LEU A 100 7.58 -8.05 0.99
CA LEU A 100 8.72 -8.40 0.13
C LEU A 100 10.08 -8.09 0.76
N VAL A 101 10.16 -7.01 1.54
CA VAL A 101 11.42 -6.59 2.19
C VAL A 101 11.69 -7.36 3.48
N ASN A 102 10.64 -7.72 4.21
CA ASN A 102 10.77 -8.28 5.55
C ASN A 102 10.65 -9.80 5.60
N GLN A 103 10.24 -10.43 4.50
CA GLN A 103 10.03 -11.87 4.43
C GLN A 103 10.74 -12.46 3.22
N ASP A 104 11.15 -13.70 3.36
CA ASP A 104 11.50 -14.51 2.21
C ASP A 104 10.21 -15.09 1.59
N LEU A 105 9.54 -14.26 0.79
CA LEU A 105 8.33 -14.67 0.08
C LEU A 105 8.62 -15.66 -1.07
N ALA A 106 9.88 -16.08 -1.23
CA ALA A 106 10.30 -16.94 -2.33
C ALA A 106 9.84 -18.40 -2.16
N GLU A 107 9.53 -18.84 -0.94
CA GLU A 107 9.35 -20.26 -0.62
C GLU A 107 7.92 -20.74 -0.83
N ALA A 108 7.10 -20.38 -1.57
CA ALA A 108 5.84 -21.02 -2.02
C ALA A 108 4.81 -19.95 -2.44
N SER A 109 4.51 -19.91 -3.72
CA SER A 109 3.55 -18.97 -4.28
C SER A 109 2.15 -19.04 -3.65
N ASP A 110 1.77 -20.19 -3.11
CA ASP A 110 0.43 -20.44 -2.55
C ASP A 110 0.33 -20.20 -1.04
N ALA A 111 1.41 -19.79 -0.40
CA ALA A 111 1.50 -19.67 1.04
C ALA A 111 0.98 -18.32 1.58
N TRP A 112 0.74 -17.35 0.72
CA TRP A 112 0.46 -15.97 1.14
C TRP A 112 -0.97 -15.54 0.81
N GLY A 113 -1.51 -14.67 1.65
CA GLY A 113 -2.79 -14.02 1.44
C GLY A 113 -2.72 -12.54 1.78
N LEU A 114 -3.51 -11.75 1.06
CA LEU A 114 -3.75 -10.35 1.34
C LEU A 114 -5.10 -10.22 2.04
N VAL A 115 -5.16 -9.43 3.09
CA VAL A 115 -6.40 -9.19 3.84
C VAL A 115 -6.56 -7.71 4.14
N CYS A 116 -7.81 -7.24 4.04
CA CYS A 116 -8.21 -5.92 4.47
C CYS A 116 -8.83 -6.00 5.87
N LEU A 117 -8.38 -5.15 6.76
CA LEU A 117 -9.00 -4.89 8.06
C LEU A 117 -9.65 -3.52 8.03
N ARG A 118 -10.85 -3.40 8.56
CA ARG A 118 -11.55 -2.12 8.69
C ARG A 118 -11.64 -1.75 10.17
N LEU A 119 -11.31 -0.52 10.48
CA LEU A 119 -11.33 0.01 11.84
C LEU A 119 -11.83 1.46 11.83
N PRO A 120 -12.47 1.92 12.90
CA PRO A 120 -12.96 3.30 13.00
C PRO A 120 -11.81 4.31 12.87
N ALA A 121 -12.00 5.35 12.06
CA ALA A 121 -10.97 6.36 11.81
C ALA A 121 -10.58 7.11 13.11
N GLU A 122 -11.52 7.34 13.98
CA GLU A 122 -11.33 7.99 15.27
C GLU A 122 -10.53 7.14 16.26
N ALA A 123 -10.47 5.81 16.06
CA ALA A 123 -9.67 4.89 16.87
C ALA A 123 -8.20 4.86 16.47
N MET A 124 -7.80 5.63 15.45
CA MET A 124 -6.43 5.71 14.95
C MET A 124 -5.78 7.03 15.35
N SER A 125 -4.72 6.96 16.14
CA SER A 125 -3.82 8.08 16.40
C SER A 125 -2.71 8.17 15.35
N ARG A 126 -1.97 9.28 15.36
CA ARG A 126 -0.85 9.53 14.46
C ARG A 126 0.42 9.80 15.26
N LEU A 127 1.53 9.26 14.79
CA LEU A 127 2.86 9.63 15.28
C LEU A 127 3.32 10.91 14.57
N ASP A 128 3.05 12.07 15.17
CA ASP A 128 3.33 13.36 14.54
C ASP A 128 4.82 13.69 14.49
N THR A 129 5.57 13.29 15.51
CA THR A 129 7.01 13.58 15.62
C THR A 129 7.78 12.28 15.85
N PRO A 130 8.11 11.55 14.78
CA PRO A 130 8.99 10.39 14.90
C PRO A 130 10.41 10.86 15.30
N PRO A 131 11.20 10.06 16.05
CA PRO A 131 12.60 10.36 16.31
C PRO A 131 13.40 10.56 15.01
N ASP A 132 14.37 11.45 14.97
CA ASP A 132 15.15 11.76 13.75
C ASP A 132 15.81 10.50 13.14
N SER A 133 16.20 9.55 13.98
CA SER A 133 16.82 8.28 13.60
C SER A 133 15.83 7.21 13.05
N TRP A 134 14.55 7.53 12.89
CA TRP A 134 13.53 6.53 12.58
C TRP A 134 13.77 5.76 11.27
N ARG A 135 14.52 6.34 10.31
CA ARG A 135 14.89 5.68 9.05
C ARG A 135 16.16 4.85 9.12
N GLU A 136 16.96 5.00 10.17
CA GLU A 136 18.26 4.34 10.28
C GLU A 136 18.16 2.81 10.35
N ARG A 137 19.22 2.16 9.91
CA ARG A 137 19.45 0.72 10.09
C ARG A 137 20.83 0.52 10.71
N PRO A 138 20.98 -0.39 11.68
CA PRO A 138 19.93 -1.19 12.33
C PRO A 138 18.92 -0.33 13.09
N TYR A 139 17.72 -0.88 13.32
CA TYR A 139 16.62 -0.16 13.98
C TYR A 139 17.02 0.31 15.39
N ARG A 140 16.79 1.59 15.66
CA ARG A 140 17.16 2.22 16.92
C ARG A 140 16.14 1.90 18.03
N ALA A 141 16.67 1.70 19.24
CA ALA A 141 15.84 1.39 20.41
C ALA A 141 14.83 2.51 20.75
N GLU A 142 15.21 3.78 20.51
CA GLU A 142 14.34 4.94 20.75
C GLU A 142 13.09 4.93 19.86
N VAL A 143 13.22 4.47 18.60
CA VAL A 143 12.10 4.34 17.68
C VAL A 143 11.13 3.27 18.16
N ARG A 144 11.65 2.12 18.59
CA ARG A 144 10.83 1.04 19.16
C ARG A 144 10.13 1.48 20.44
N ARG A 145 10.81 2.23 21.33
CA ARG A 145 10.18 2.73 22.56
C ARG A 145 8.95 3.60 22.31
N CYS A 146 8.87 4.31 21.19
CA CYS A 146 7.66 5.07 20.86
C CYS A 146 6.44 4.16 20.67
N GLY A 147 6.57 3.13 19.85
CA GLY A 147 5.48 2.17 19.63
C GLY A 147 5.23 1.25 20.82
N ASP A 148 6.27 0.84 21.53
CA ASP A 148 6.15 0.03 22.75
C ASP A 148 5.32 0.76 23.80
N ARG A 149 5.62 2.05 24.04
CA ARG A 149 4.86 2.89 24.97
C ARG A 149 3.41 3.02 24.54
N TRP A 150 3.19 3.40 23.29
CA TRP A 150 1.84 3.52 22.74
C TRP A 150 1.02 2.23 22.93
N ALA A 151 1.60 1.07 22.64
CA ALA A 151 0.90 -0.21 22.75
C ALA A 151 0.62 -0.60 24.20
N LEU A 152 1.61 -0.47 25.09
CA LEU A 152 1.48 -0.86 26.50
C LEU A 152 0.55 0.07 27.28
N GLU A 153 0.54 1.36 26.95
CA GLU A 153 -0.37 2.34 27.54
C GLU A 153 -1.76 2.32 26.90
N GLN A 154 -1.98 1.48 25.86
CA GLN A 154 -3.26 1.35 25.16
C GLN A 154 -3.84 2.70 24.71
N GLN A 155 -2.98 3.60 24.22
CA GLN A 155 -3.36 4.99 23.89
C GLN A 155 -4.40 5.08 22.77
N SER A 156 -4.41 4.13 21.83
CA SER A 156 -5.39 4.01 20.75
C SER A 156 -5.38 2.60 20.17
N LEU A 157 -6.42 2.22 19.44
CA LEU A 157 -6.52 0.95 18.74
C LEU A 157 -5.45 0.84 17.65
N ALA A 158 -5.21 1.92 16.93
CA ALA A 158 -4.25 1.97 15.83
C ALA A 158 -3.32 3.18 15.95
N LEU A 159 -2.07 3.02 15.48
CA LEU A 159 -1.09 4.10 15.36
C LEU A 159 -0.58 4.18 13.92
N ARG A 160 -0.85 5.29 13.27
CA ARG A 160 -0.32 5.61 11.95
C ARG A 160 1.12 6.09 12.06
N VAL A 161 2.03 5.42 11.34
CA VAL A 161 3.46 5.70 11.31
C VAL A 161 3.94 5.86 9.88
N PRO A 162 4.99 6.65 9.58
CA PRO A 162 5.49 6.79 8.23
C PRO A 162 6.16 5.50 7.74
N SER A 163 5.99 5.19 6.44
CA SER A 163 6.73 4.10 5.78
C SER A 163 8.18 4.52 5.52
N ALA A 164 9.11 3.62 5.83
CA ALA A 164 10.52 3.83 5.49
C ALA A 164 10.87 3.39 4.07
N LEU A 165 10.01 2.62 3.43
CA LEU A 165 10.22 2.09 2.09
C LEU A 165 9.71 3.03 1.01
N CYS A 166 8.57 3.67 1.25
CA CYS A 166 7.94 4.55 0.28
C CYS A 166 7.65 5.93 0.90
N PRO A 167 8.34 7.01 0.46
CA PRO A 167 8.03 8.36 0.91
C PRO A 167 6.59 8.75 0.59
N GLY A 168 5.90 9.32 1.58
CA GLY A 168 4.49 9.70 1.45
C GLY A 168 3.49 8.62 1.84
N GLU A 169 3.92 7.35 1.91
CA GLU A 169 3.10 6.24 2.39
C GLU A 169 3.19 6.09 3.90
N PHE A 170 2.17 5.43 4.47
CA PHE A 170 2.08 5.19 5.90
C PHE A 170 1.76 3.74 6.20
N ASN A 171 2.30 3.28 7.30
CA ASN A 171 1.95 2.01 7.91
C ASN A 171 1.09 2.23 9.14
N VAL A 172 0.44 1.17 9.60
CA VAL A 172 -0.44 1.16 10.76
C VAL A 172 -0.02 0.05 11.70
N LEU A 173 0.19 0.40 12.96
CA LEU A 173 0.31 -0.56 14.04
C LEU A 173 -1.07 -0.77 14.66
N LEU A 174 -1.51 -2.01 14.80
CA LEU A 174 -2.77 -2.38 15.45
C LEU A 174 -2.45 -2.99 16.80
N ASN A 175 -2.99 -2.38 17.87
CA ASN A 175 -2.71 -2.81 19.24
C ASN A 175 -3.63 -3.95 19.65
N THR A 176 -3.10 -5.16 19.70
CA THR A 176 -3.90 -6.36 20.04
C THR A 176 -4.31 -6.42 21.51
N LEU A 177 -3.78 -5.54 22.36
CA LEU A 177 -4.21 -5.39 23.77
C LEU A 177 -5.32 -4.37 23.97
N HIS A 178 -5.62 -3.58 22.93
CA HIS A 178 -6.62 -2.51 23.06
C HIS A 178 -8.03 -3.11 23.21
N PRO A 179 -8.88 -2.59 24.10
CA PRO A 179 -10.24 -3.14 24.32
C PRO A 179 -11.11 -3.19 23.05
N GLN A 180 -10.91 -2.25 22.12
CA GLN A 180 -11.66 -2.21 20.86
C GLN A 180 -11.08 -3.14 19.77
N PHE A 181 -10.00 -3.89 20.02
CA PHE A 181 -9.37 -4.73 19.01
C PHE A 181 -10.31 -5.80 18.44
N SER A 182 -11.17 -6.39 19.28
CA SER A 182 -12.17 -7.37 18.85
C SER A 182 -13.25 -6.80 17.93
N GLY A 183 -13.38 -5.47 17.87
CA GLY A 183 -14.30 -4.77 16.96
C GLY A 183 -13.72 -4.51 15.56
N ILE A 184 -12.48 -4.88 15.30
CA ILE A 184 -11.91 -4.76 13.96
C ILE A 184 -12.60 -5.73 13.01
N GLU A 185 -13.17 -5.21 11.94
CA GLU A 185 -13.77 -6.02 10.89
C GLU A 185 -12.68 -6.62 10.00
N ARG A 186 -12.74 -7.93 9.84
CA ARG A 186 -11.82 -8.67 8.98
C ARG A 186 -12.51 -9.05 7.67
N GLY A 187 -11.94 -8.60 6.56
CA GLY A 187 -12.31 -9.08 5.23
C GLY A 187 -11.83 -10.50 4.95
N ASP A 188 -12.20 -11.00 3.80
CA ASP A 188 -11.73 -12.29 3.30
C ASP A 188 -10.22 -12.26 3.05
N VAL A 189 -9.57 -13.41 3.19
CA VAL A 189 -8.16 -13.57 2.86
C VAL A 189 -8.04 -13.94 1.38
N GLU A 190 -7.63 -12.98 0.57
CA GLU A 190 -7.44 -13.18 -0.86
C GLU A 190 -6.08 -13.86 -1.12
N PRO A 191 -6.03 -14.91 -1.97
CA PRO A 191 -4.77 -15.51 -2.38
C PRO A 191 -3.86 -14.46 -3.02
N LEU A 192 -2.60 -14.38 -2.57
CA LEU A 192 -1.62 -13.44 -3.08
C LEU A 192 -0.57 -14.20 -3.92
N GLU A 193 -0.63 -14.02 -5.23
CA GLU A 193 0.38 -14.48 -6.15
C GLU A 193 1.46 -13.40 -6.32
N ILE A 194 2.71 -13.76 -6.05
CA ILE A 194 3.83 -12.85 -6.20
C ILE A 194 4.48 -13.09 -7.56
N ASP A 195 4.47 -12.05 -8.41
CA ASP A 195 5.14 -12.08 -9.71
C ASP A 195 6.61 -12.51 -9.53
N SER A 196 7.05 -13.45 -10.37
CA SER A 196 8.42 -13.99 -10.31
C SER A 196 9.50 -12.92 -10.46
N ARG A 197 9.21 -11.81 -11.13
CA ARG A 197 10.12 -10.66 -11.27
C ARG A 197 10.38 -9.90 -9.97
N LEU A 198 9.48 -10.03 -8.98
CA LEU A 198 9.63 -9.45 -7.65
C LEU A 198 10.39 -10.37 -6.70
N ARG A 199 10.63 -11.61 -7.09
CA ARG A 199 11.42 -12.55 -6.29
C ARG A 199 12.90 -12.22 -6.47
N ARG A 200 13.61 -12.14 -5.37
CA ARG A 200 15.07 -11.98 -5.42
C ARG A 200 15.67 -13.24 -6.03
N GLY A 201 16.41 -13.06 -7.12
CA GLY A 201 17.25 -14.11 -7.69
C GLY A 201 18.45 -14.42 -6.80
#